data_dfbb5d59c4d50522a44a81133b28423d
#
_entry.id   dfbb5d59c4d50522a44a81133b28423d
#
_cell.length_a   1.000
_cell.length_b   1.000
_cell.length_c   1.000
_cell.angle_alpha   90.00
_cell.angle_beta   90.00
_cell.angle_gamma   90.00
#
_symmetry.space_group_name_H-M   'P 1'
#
loop_
_entity.id
_entity.type
_entity.pdbx_description
1 polymer ?
#
loop_
_entity_poly.entity_id
_entity_poly.type
_entity_poly.pdbx_seq_one_letter_code
_entity_poly.pdbx_strand_id
1 'polypeptide(L)'
;MITVKNKNEFLSSFSNYRLFEVEVVSLSDKREFIATLSRVLNLPTYVLNWDGLIDEMRGLYKVDAEKIIIILYTDPEKNQFLSDISEVVETVNEFLKDFNREIILAVSENRV
;
A
#
# COMPACT_ATOMS: atom_id res chain seq x y z
N MET A 1 -1.84 -10.62 -3.80
CA MET A 1 -2.39 -9.26 -3.95
C MET A 1 -3.80 -9.34 -4.52
N ILE A 2 -4.70 -8.55 -3.99
CA ILE A 2 -6.11 -8.57 -4.36
C ILE A 2 -6.34 -7.64 -5.55
N THR A 3 -7.08 -8.12 -6.57
CA THR A 3 -7.51 -7.27 -7.68
C THR A 3 -8.91 -6.73 -7.38
N VAL A 4 -9.06 -5.42 -7.43
CA VAL A 4 -10.32 -4.74 -7.12
C VAL A 4 -10.97 -4.24 -8.41
N LYS A 5 -12.17 -4.71 -8.69
CA LYS A 5 -12.97 -4.24 -9.83
C LYS A 5 -14.03 -3.23 -9.42
N ASN A 6 -14.56 -3.38 -8.21
CA ASN A 6 -15.56 -2.48 -7.65
C ASN A 6 -15.12 -2.10 -6.24
N LYS A 7 -14.72 -0.84 -6.08
CA LYS A 7 -14.19 -0.34 -4.81
C LYS A 7 -15.19 -0.43 -3.66
N ASN A 8 -16.42 -0.01 -3.91
CA ASN A 8 -17.45 0.00 -2.86
C ASN A 8 -17.78 -1.40 -2.37
N GLU A 9 -17.89 -2.34 -3.29
CA GLU A 9 -18.11 -3.74 -2.95
C GLU A 9 -16.95 -4.31 -2.15
N PHE A 10 -15.72 -4.04 -2.59
CA PHE A 10 -14.52 -4.48 -1.88
C PHE A 10 -14.49 -3.92 -0.45
N LEU A 11 -14.72 -2.63 -0.30
CA LEU A 11 -14.66 -1.97 1.01
C LEU A 11 -15.78 -2.40 1.95
N SER A 12 -16.91 -2.87 1.40
CA SER A 12 -18.04 -3.32 2.22
C SER A 12 -17.71 -4.53 3.10
N SER A 13 -16.64 -5.25 2.77
CA SER A 13 -16.17 -6.40 3.55
C SER A 13 -15.44 -5.99 4.83
N PHE A 14 -15.11 -4.72 5.01
CA PHE A 14 -14.31 -4.24 6.13
C PHE A 14 -15.11 -3.27 6.99
N SER A 15 -14.93 -3.33 8.31
CA SER A 15 -15.68 -2.47 9.24
C SER A 15 -14.81 -1.40 9.92
N ASN A 16 -13.54 -1.69 10.15
CA ASN A 16 -12.63 -0.77 10.85
C ASN A 16 -11.35 -0.63 10.03
N TYR A 17 -11.39 0.30 9.07
CA TYR A 17 -10.27 0.47 8.16
C TYR A 17 -9.95 1.94 7.89
N ARG A 18 -8.72 2.19 7.48
CA ARG A 18 -8.27 3.43 6.88
C ARG A 18 -7.87 3.14 5.43
N LEU A 19 -8.38 3.93 4.49
CA LEU A 19 -8.13 3.73 3.07
C LEU A 19 -7.09 4.73 2.56
N PHE A 20 -6.08 4.20 1.84
CA PHE A 20 -5.11 5.00 1.10
C PHE A 20 -5.22 4.62 -0.38
N GLU A 21 -5.45 5.61 -1.22
CA GLU A 21 -5.57 5.41 -2.66
C GLU A 21 -4.35 6.02 -3.35
N VAL A 22 -3.64 5.21 -4.12
CA VAL A 22 -2.39 5.59 -4.75
C VAL A 22 -2.51 5.51 -6.26
N GLU A 23 -2.45 6.66 -6.93
CA GLU A 23 -2.35 6.67 -8.39
C GLU A 23 -0.88 6.52 -8.77
N VAL A 24 -0.57 5.40 -9.41
CA VAL A 24 0.79 5.08 -9.81
C VAL A 24 1.01 5.62 -11.22
N VAL A 25 1.82 6.68 -11.33
CA VAL A 25 2.11 7.32 -12.62
C VAL A 25 3.31 6.71 -13.33
N SER A 26 4.24 6.13 -12.57
CA SER A 26 5.42 5.49 -13.15
C SER A 26 5.34 3.98 -12.98
N LEU A 27 5.58 3.25 -14.08
CA LEU A 27 5.57 1.79 -14.09
C LEU A 27 6.98 1.20 -14.00
N SER A 28 8.02 2.01 -14.13
CA SER A 28 9.39 1.55 -14.22
C SER A 28 10.41 2.35 -13.41
N ASP A 29 10.03 3.46 -12.81
CA ASP A 29 10.91 4.26 -11.96
C ASP A 29 10.63 3.95 -10.49
N LYS A 30 11.55 3.17 -9.89
CA LYS A 30 11.41 2.72 -8.49
C LYS A 30 11.36 3.88 -7.50
N ARG A 31 12.21 4.89 -7.69
CA ARG A 31 12.25 6.04 -6.78
C ARG A 31 10.94 6.82 -6.81
N GLU A 32 10.39 7.01 -7.99
CA GLU A 32 9.12 7.70 -8.14
C GLU A 32 7.96 6.90 -7.54
N PHE A 33 7.97 5.58 -7.73
CA PHE A 33 6.98 4.71 -7.14
C PHE A 33 7.01 4.79 -5.61
N ILE A 34 8.19 4.67 -5.01
CA ILE A 34 8.36 4.74 -3.56
C ILE A 34 7.99 6.13 -3.03
N ALA A 35 8.39 7.20 -3.74
CA ALA A 35 8.05 8.56 -3.35
C ALA A 35 6.54 8.80 -3.37
N THR A 36 5.84 8.27 -4.36
CA THR A 36 4.39 8.39 -4.47
C THR A 36 3.71 7.68 -3.30
N LEU A 37 4.12 6.45 -2.99
CA LEU A 37 3.62 5.71 -1.83
C LEU A 37 3.85 6.48 -0.54
N SER A 38 5.06 6.96 -0.34
CA SER A 38 5.43 7.67 0.89
C SER A 38 4.58 8.92 1.09
N ARG A 39 4.34 9.66 0.00
CA ARG A 39 3.52 10.87 0.05
C ARG A 39 2.08 10.55 0.45
N VAL A 40 1.48 9.54 -0.18
CA VAL A 40 0.09 9.17 0.09
C VAL A 40 -0.06 8.62 1.50
N LEU A 41 0.90 7.82 1.95
CA LEU A 41 0.88 7.24 3.30
C LEU A 41 1.35 8.22 4.37
N ASN A 42 1.70 9.43 3.98
CA ASN A 42 2.19 10.49 4.87
C ASN A 42 3.44 10.06 5.65
N LEU A 43 4.34 9.37 4.96
CA LEU A 43 5.63 8.96 5.50
C LEU A 43 6.71 10.01 5.20
N PRO A 44 7.84 9.99 5.94
CA PRO A 44 8.96 10.88 5.64
C PRO A 44 9.43 10.75 4.19
N THR A 45 9.79 11.86 3.58
CA THR A 45 9.99 11.98 2.13
C THR A 45 11.35 11.50 1.62
N TYR A 46 12.21 11.00 2.47
CA TYR A 46 13.58 10.64 2.08
C TYR A 46 13.77 9.16 1.77
N VAL A 47 12.67 8.42 1.74
CA VAL A 47 12.72 6.99 1.45
C VAL A 47 12.95 6.79 -0.04
N LEU A 48 14.05 6.14 -0.41
CA LEU A 48 14.42 5.91 -1.81
C LEU A 48 14.62 4.44 -2.16
N ASN A 49 14.44 3.53 -1.20
CA ASN A 49 14.61 2.10 -1.41
C ASN A 49 13.61 1.31 -0.59
N TRP A 50 13.53 0.00 -0.89
CA TRP A 50 12.56 -0.88 -0.24
C TRP A 50 12.80 -1.05 1.26
N ASP A 51 14.07 -1.15 1.69
CA ASP A 51 14.39 -1.31 3.10
C ASP A 51 13.96 -0.09 3.91
N GLY A 52 14.21 1.10 3.38
CA GLY A 52 13.76 2.33 3.99
C GLY A 52 12.24 2.42 4.06
N LEU A 53 11.56 1.95 3.01
CA LEU A 53 10.10 1.93 2.99
C LEU A 53 9.54 0.99 4.06
N ILE A 54 10.13 -0.19 4.23
CA ILE A 54 9.75 -1.12 5.29
C ILE A 54 9.86 -0.44 6.65
N ASP A 55 10.99 0.20 6.92
CA ASP A 55 11.22 0.87 8.21
C ASP A 55 10.16 1.93 8.49
N GLU A 56 9.86 2.77 7.49
CA GLU A 56 8.88 3.85 7.66
C GLU A 56 7.45 3.32 7.75
N MET A 57 7.10 2.28 6.99
CA MET A 57 5.76 1.70 7.02
C MET A 57 5.45 1.02 8.35
N ARG A 58 6.45 0.62 9.12
CA ARG A 58 6.23 0.12 10.48
C ARG A 58 5.53 1.17 11.35
N GLY A 59 5.73 2.45 11.06
CA GLY A 59 5.05 3.53 11.76
C GLY A 59 3.54 3.56 11.56
N LEU A 60 3.01 2.78 10.63
CA LEU A 60 1.56 2.67 10.41
C LEU A 60 0.82 2.03 11.59
N TYR A 61 1.52 1.45 12.56
CA TYR A 61 0.88 0.97 13.77
C TYR A 61 0.13 2.09 14.52
N LYS A 62 0.49 3.35 14.27
CA LYS A 62 -0.13 4.52 14.88
C LYS A 62 -1.46 4.90 14.22
N VAL A 63 -1.78 4.33 13.07
CA VAL A 63 -3.05 4.59 12.40
C VAL A 63 -4.18 4.05 13.25
N ASP A 64 -5.23 4.85 13.42
CA ASP A 64 -6.37 4.47 14.26
C ASP A 64 -7.37 3.64 13.45
N ALA A 65 -6.95 2.43 13.08
CA ALA A 65 -7.77 1.45 12.38
C ALA A 65 -7.09 0.09 12.45
N GLU A 66 -7.87 -0.99 12.49
CA GLU A 66 -7.33 -2.34 12.48
C GLU A 66 -6.81 -2.74 11.10
N LYS A 67 -7.50 -2.31 10.06
CA LYS A 67 -7.12 -2.60 8.68
C LYS A 67 -6.64 -1.32 7.99
N ILE A 68 -5.50 -1.42 7.35
CA ILE A 68 -4.93 -0.33 6.56
C ILE A 68 -4.99 -0.79 5.11
N ILE A 69 -5.93 -0.23 4.37
CA ILE A 69 -6.17 -0.65 2.98
C ILE A 69 -5.43 0.29 2.05
N ILE A 70 -4.58 -0.28 1.21
CA ILE A 70 -3.85 0.45 0.19
C ILE A 70 -4.32 -0.07 -1.17
N ILE A 71 -4.91 0.81 -1.97
CA ILE A 71 -5.29 0.47 -3.34
C ILE A 71 -4.33 1.18 -4.29
N LEU A 72 -3.63 0.41 -5.10
CA LEU A 72 -2.76 0.92 -6.14
C LEU A 72 -3.53 0.95 -7.46
N TYR A 73 -3.69 2.15 -8.02
CA TYR A 73 -4.32 2.31 -9.34
C TYR A 73 -3.22 2.26 -10.39
N THR A 74 -3.11 1.12 -11.05
CA THR A 74 -2.04 0.85 -12.00
C THR A 74 -2.44 -0.33 -12.90
N ASP A 75 -1.75 -0.48 -14.02
CA ASP A 75 -1.87 -1.67 -14.85
C ASP A 75 -1.09 -2.83 -14.21
N PRO A 76 -1.77 -3.87 -13.69
CA PRO A 76 -1.10 -4.95 -12.95
C PRO A 76 -0.16 -5.78 -13.83
N GLU A 77 -0.34 -5.77 -15.15
CA GLU A 77 0.53 -6.52 -16.05
C GLU A 77 1.81 -5.77 -16.38
N LYS A 78 1.78 -4.44 -16.32
CA LYS A 78 2.90 -3.60 -16.74
C LYS A 78 3.72 -3.06 -15.59
N ASN A 79 3.16 -2.98 -14.38
CA ASN A 79 3.89 -2.44 -13.25
C ASN A 79 4.90 -3.46 -12.74
N GLN A 80 6.18 -3.09 -12.78
CA GLN A 80 7.29 -3.96 -12.42
C GLN A 80 7.45 -4.15 -10.91
N PHE A 81 6.78 -3.34 -10.09
CA PHE A 81 7.06 -3.27 -8.66
C PHE A 81 6.04 -3.98 -7.78
N LEU A 82 5.03 -4.62 -8.37
CA LEU A 82 3.97 -5.23 -7.59
C LEU A 82 4.46 -6.38 -6.72
N SER A 83 5.39 -7.19 -7.24
CA SER A 83 6.01 -8.26 -6.46
C SER A 83 6.81 -7.69 -5.28
N ASP A 84 7.58 -6.65 -5.53
CA ASP A 84 8.41 -6.01 -4.50
C ASP A 84 7.56 -5.40 -3.40
N ILE A 85 6.53 -4.64 -3.77
CA ILE A 85 5.66 -4.01 -2.76
C ILE A 85 4.86 -5.06 -1.97
N SER A 86 4.50 -6.18 -2.60
CA SER A 86 3.85 -7.27 -1.89
C SER A 86 4.76 -7.84 -0.81
N GLU A 87 6.05 -8.03 -1.11
CA GLU A 87 7.02 -8.51 -0.12
C GLU A 87 7.22 -7.49 1.01
N VAL A 88 7.28 -6.21 0.67
CA VAL A 88 7.36 -5.14 1.66
C VAL A 88 6.19 -5.22 2.62
N VAL A 89 4.97 -5.33 2.09
CA VAL A 89 3.76 -5.41 2.91
C VAL A 89 3.77 -6.64 3.81
N GLU A 90 4.18 -7.80 3.29
CA GLU A 90 4.28 -9.01 4.11
C GLU A 90 5.24 -8.82 5.27
N THR A 91 6.40 -8.21 5.01
CA THR A 91 7.41 -7.95 6.03
C THR A 91 6.86 -6.99 7.09
N VAL A 92 6.21 -5.92 6.66
CA VAL A 92 5.63 -4.93 7.58
C VAL A 92 4.52 -5.54 8.41
N ASN A 93 3.68 -6.39 7.81
CA ASN A 93 2.58 -7.04 8.52
C ASN A 93 3.06 -7.95 9.65
N GLU A 94 4.24 -8.57 9.52
CA GLU A 94 4.82 -9.36 10.60
C GLU A 94 5.05 -8.51 11.85
N PHE A 95 5.42 -7.25 11.66
CA PHE A 95 5.57 -6.30 12.76
C PHE A 95 4.22 -5.79 13.25
N LEU A 96 3.31 -5.44 12.33
CA LEU A 96 2.05 -4.78 12.65
C LEU A 96 1.07 -5.69 13.41
N LYS A 97 1.19 -7.00 13.25
CA LYS A 97 0.28 -7.94 13.94
C LYS A 97 0.35 -7.81 15.45
N ASP A 98 1.50 -7.44 15.99
CA ASP A 98 1.67 -7.25 17.43
C ASP A 98 0.91 -6.02 17.95
N PHE A 99 0.49 -5.14 17.04
CA PHE A 99 -0.31 -3.95 17.34
C PHE A 99 -1.76 -4.09 16.90
N ASN A 100 -2.17 -5.30 16.53
CA ASN A 100 -3.51 -5.58 16.01
C ASN A 100 -3.82 -4.74 14.76
N ARG A 101 -2.85 -4.65 13.86
CA ARG A 101 -2.94 -3.93 12.59
C ARG A 101 -2.55 -4.84 11.44
N GLU A 102 -3.19 -4.65 10.30
CA GLU A 102 -2.85 -5.40 9.09
C GLU A 102 -3.03 -4.49 7.87
N ILE A 103 -2.04 -4.53 6.97
CA ILE A 103 -2.14 -3.86 5.67
C ILE A 103 -2.77 -4.84 4.69
N ILE A 104 -3.82 -4.38 4.00
CA ILE A 104 -4.44 -5.09 2.88
C ILE A 104 -4.03 -4.34 1.62
N LEU A 105 -3.25 -4.99 0.77
CA LEU A 105 -2.77 -4.40 -0.48
C LEU A 105 -3.62 -4.89 -1.64
N ALA A 106 -4.15 -3.96 -2.39
CA ALA A 106 -5.00 -4.24 -3.54
C ALA A 106 -4.55 -3.44 -4.76
N VAL A 107 -4.88 -3.93 -5.93
CA VAL A 107 -4.58 -3.26 -7.20
C VAL A 107 -5.87 -3.13 -8.00
N SER A 108 -6.02 -2.00 -8.69
CA SER A 108 -7.13 -1.76 -9.59
C SER A 108 -6.62 -1.04 -10.84
N GLU A 109 -7.13 -1.44 -12.00
CA GLU A 109 -6.75 -0.78 -13.26
C GLU A 109 -7.36 0.59 -13.40
N ASN A 110 -8.56 0.77 -12.86
CA ASN A 110 -9.33 1.98 -13.07
C ASN A 110 -9.78 2.57 -11.75
N ARG A 111 -9.55 3.87 -11.61
CA ARG A 111 -10.10 4.63 -10.50
C ARG A 111 -11.50 5.11 -10.89
N VAL A 112 -12.47 4.34 -10.50
CA VAL A 112 -13.86 4.65 -10.79
C VAL A 112 -14.65 4.86 -9.53
#